data_fea62a7c3f72d09e27086502c6e266c7
#
_entry.id   fea62a7c3f72d09e27086502c6e266c7
#
_cell.length_a   1.000
_cell.length_b   1.000
_cell.length_c   1.000
_cell.angle_alpha   90.00
_cell.angle_beta   90.00
_cell.angle_gamma   90.00
#
_symmetry.space_group_name_H-M   'P 1'
#
loop_
_entity.id
_entity.type
_entity.pdbx_description
1 polymer ?
#
loop_
_entity_poly.entity_id
_entity_poly.type
_entity_poly.pdbx_seq_one_letter_code
_entity_poly.pdbx_strand_id
1 'polypeptide(L)'
;MSNRLLAKFYSVIVGLVVFALALTGCAPAATPAYAPAPGGVTAPQEAQPAAPVYQPPASAGQASAPPMPWPTYPAREYPTSIKPFVDARTDHLSTFAMDVDTASYTKMRDYLRNGQLPPMDLVRVEEYINYFKQEYPDPSEGAFSINVEGARSPFSPEGTYLLKVGLQGKRLADWQRKDASLTFVMDVSGSMGDENRIEMVKYGLNRLVDQLGSNDRVAIVAYSNDAWVVLEPTSVENRWRITDAINSLYPMNSTNTEAGLRLGYELAHRNYRDGVINRVVLATDGAANVGNTDPNVLAQYAQDYYGRNIFLSTVGVGHGNYNDQLLETLADKGNGAYSFLDSQQAAERIFTQDINSTLQTIAKDAKVQVDFNPNVVRSYRLIGYENRAVADQDFRNNTVDAGEVGAGHSVTALYEVSLNPESNDDAAIVRVRYEDPDTHAVTEQSKAFKARDFQSDFNRMSPRFQLTASVAQFAEILRDNEWIRNSQMRDVLNVMRNVQSQLPYDQDVNEFTYLVEQAMRFTD
;
A
#
# COMPACT_ATOMS: atom_id res chain seq x y z
N MET A 1 21.13 -39.07 35.66
CA MET A 1 20.29 -40.20 35.20
C MET A 1 18.96 -39.59 34.75
N SER A 2 18.47 -39.60 33.60
CA SER A 2 19.01 -39.91 32.30
C SER A 2 17.90 -39.57 31.28
N ASN A 3 18.12 -38.56 30.46
CA ASN A 3 17.24 -38.20 29.33
C ASN A 3 17.23 -39.27 28.20
N ARG A 4 17.86 -40.41 28.41
CA ARG A 4 17.92 -41.53 27.45
C ARG A 4 16.81 -42.59 27.61
N LEU A 5 16.04 -42.55 28.71
CA LEU A 5 14.93 -43.49 28.92
C LEU A 5 13.60 -42.99 28.33
N LEU A 6 13.39 -41.67 28.24
CA LEU A 6 12.16 -41.12 27.63
C LEU A 6 12.12 -41.26 26.10
N ALA A 7 13.27 -41.20 25.43
CA ALA A 7 13.33 -41.32 23.96
C ALA A 7 13.04 -42.74 23.45
N LYS A 8 13.26 -43.78 24.28
CA LYS A 8 12.94 -45.20 23.92
C LYS A 8 11.47 -45.54 24.11
N PHE A 9 10.76 -44.86 25.00
CA PHE A 9 9.32 -45.08 25.20
C PHE A 9 8.45 -44.50 24.09
N TYR A 10 8.85 -43.39 23.49
CA TYR A 10 8.12 -42.78 22.38
C TYR A 10 8.25 -43.56 21.06
N SER A 11 9.38 -44.22 20.82
CA SER A 11 9.59 -45.01 19.60
C SER A 11 8.80 -46.32 19.57
N VAL A 12 8.42 -46.87 20.73
CA VAL A 12 7.63 -48.10 20.80
C VAL A 12 6.13 -47.84 20.64
N ILE A 13 5.63 -46.68 21.07
CA ILE A 13 4.21 -46.31 20.95
C ILE A 13 3.86 -45.94 19.51
N VAL A 14 4.75 -45.25 18.80
CA VAL A 14 4.54 -44.87 17.38
C VAL A 14 4.60 -46.10 16.46
N GLY A 15 5.40 -47.14 16.80
CA GLY A 15 5.46 -48.39 16.04
C GLY A 15 4.20 -49.26 16.17
N LEU A 16 3.49 -49.20 17.30
CA LEU A 16 2.27 -49.99 17.54
C LEU A 16 1.00 -49.38 16.92
N VAL A 17 0.94 -48.06 16.71
CA VAL A 17 -0.21 -47.38 16.07
C VAL A 17 -0.17 -47.54 14.54
N VAL A 18 1.00 -47.66 13.92
CA VAL A 18 1.14 -47.88 12.47
C VAL A 18 0.82 -49.32 12.05
N PHE A 19 0.93 -50.31 12.96
CA PHE A 19 0.65 -51.73 12.64
C PHE A 19 -0.82 -52.12 12.81
N ALA A 20 -1.65 -51.28 13.48
CA ALA A 20 -3.08 -51.56 13.70
C ALA A 20 -3.99 -51.04 12.56
N LEU A 21 -3.46 -50.29 11.59
CA LEU A 21 -4.22 -49.69 10.46
C LEU A 21 -4.09 -50.45 9.13
N ALA A 22 -3.42 -51.60 9.11
CA ALA A 22 -3.13 -52.35 7.87
C ALA A 22 -3.98 -53.65 7.66
N LEU A 23 -5.01 -53.89 8.47
CA LEU A 23 -5.80 -55.16 8.39
C LEU A 23 -7.34 -54.93 8.32
N THR A 24 -7.84 -53.99 7.53
CA THR A 24 -9.25 -54.02 7.12
C THR A 24 -9.32 -53.98 5.60
N GLY A 25 -9.37 -55.20 5.04
CA GLY A 25 -9.53 -55.43 3.61
C GLY A 25 -10.97 -55.15 3.16
N CYS A 26 -11.11 -54.53 2.02
CA CYS A 26 -12.34 -54.32 1.29
C CYS A 26 -12.92 -55.62 0.75
N ALA A 27 -14.21 -55.89 1.02
CA ALA A 27 -15.05 -56.77 0.22
C ALA A 27 -16.08 -55.96 -0.55
N PRO A 28 -16.35 -56.20 -1.85
CA PRO A 28 -17.32 -55.43 -2.62
C PRO A 28 -18.75 -55.92 -2.30
N ALA A 29 -19.64 -54.96 -2.02
CA ALA A 29 -21.07 -55.24 -1.85
C ALA A 29 -21.74 -55.37 -3.23
N ALA A 30 -22.46 -56.51 -3.42
CA ALA A 30 -23.26 -56.75 -4.61
C ALA A 30 -24.55 -55.91 -4.58
N THR A 31 -24.92 -55.32 -5.71
CA THR A 31 -26.19 -54.64 -5.95
C THR A 31 -27.33 -55.66 -6.13
N PRO A 32 -28.47 -55.51 -5.45
CA PRO A 32 -29.63 -56.34 -5.74
C PRO A 32 -30.37 -55.84 -7.01
N ALA A 33 -30.62 -56.77 -7.90
CA ALA A 33 -31.45 -56.60 -9.08
C ALA A 33 -32.93 -56.45 -8.67
N TYR A 34 -33.61 -55.41 -9.18
CA TYR A 34 -35.02 -55.18 -8.97
C TYR A 34 -35.82 -55.90 -10.05
N ALA A 35 -36.73 -56.78 -9.68
CA ALA A 35 -37.69 -57.44 -10.56
C ALA A 35 -38.91 -56.51 -10.80
N PRO A 36 -39.55 -56.53 -12.00
CA PRO A 36 -40.69 -55.67 -12.30
C PRO A 36 -41.98 -56.24 -11.68
N ALA A 37 -42.77 -55.34 -11.05
CA ALA A 37 -44.09 -55.65 -10.56
C ALA A 37 -45.16 -55.43 -11.68
N PRO A 38 -46.28 -56.17 -11.65
CA PRO A 38 -47.30 -56.16 -12.73
C PRO A 38 -48.24 -54.92 -12.66
N GLY A 39 -48.74 -54.55 -13.82
CA GLY A 39 -49.48 -53.34 -14.11
C GLY A 39 -50.76 -53.12 -13.26
N GLY A 40 -50.89 -51.86 -12.85
CA GLY A 40 -52.07 -51.29 -12.24
C GLY A 40 -52.70 -50.22 -13.14
N VAL A 41 -53.99 -50.28 -13.27
CA VAL A 41 -54.94 -49.53 -14.14
C VAL A 41 -54.78 -47.99 -13.85
N THR A 42 -54.61 -47.20 -14.91
CA THR A 42 -54.59 -45.74 -14.86
C THR A 42 -55.99 -45.16 -14.72
N ALA A 43 -56.22 -44.34 -13.68
CA ALA A 43 -57.31 -43.40 -13.60
C ALA A 43 -57.03 -42.12 -14.41
N PRO A 44 -58.02 -41.43 -14.99
CA PRO A 44 -57.77 -40.23 -15.79
C PRO A 44 -57.26 -39.06 -14.91
N GLN A 45 -56.13 -38.48 -15.27
CA GLN A 45 -55.56 -37.29 -14.63
C GLN A 45 -56.24 -36.04 -15.27
N GLU A 46 -56.93 -35.26 -14.45
CA GLU A 46 -57.42 -33.94 -14.84
C GLU A 46 -56.25 -33.04 -15.24
N ALA A 47 -56.35 -32.41 -16.40
CA ALA A 47 -55.36 -31.47 -16.92
C ALA A 47 -55.39 -30.21 -16.09
N GLN A 48 -54.24 -29.93 -15.38
CA GLN A 48 -53.97 -28.61 -14.81
C GLN A 48 -53.72 -27.60 -15.94
N PRO A 49 -54.26 -26.36 -15.84
CA PRO A 49 -53.99 -25.33 -16.83
C PRO A 49 -52.50 -24.95 -16.79
N ALA A 50 -51.86 -24.91 -17.97
CA ALA A 50 -50.49 -24.50 -18.15
C ALA A 50 -50.33 -23.05 -17.69
N ALA A 51 -49.30 -22.81 -16.85
CA ALA A 51 -48.88 -21.46 -16.46
C ALA A 51 -48.48 -20.65 -17.72
N PRO A 52 -48.77 -19.36 -17.80
CA PRO A 52 -48.42 -18.55 -18.96
C PRO A 52 -46.89 -18.50 -19.10
N VAL A 53 -46.41 -18.93 -20.28
CA VAL A 53 -45.02 -18.80 -20.70
C VAL A 53 -44.76 -17.30 -20.92
N TYR A 54 -43.97 -16.69 -20.07
CA TYR A 54 -43.45 -15.33 -20.27
C TYR A 54 -42.52 -15.35 -21.48
N GLN A 55 -42.94 -14.79 -22.61
CA GLN A 55 -42.06 -14.45 -23.72
C GLN A 55 -41.50 -13.06 -23.43
N PRO A 56 -40.15 -12.91 -23.26
CA PRO A 56 -39.55 -11.58 -23.18
C PRO A 56 -39.80 -10.85 -24.52
N PRO A 57 -40.09 -9.54 -24.51
CA PRO A 57 -40.22 -8.76 -25.72
C PRO A 57 -38.95 -8.87 -26.55
N ALA A 58 -39.10 -9.09 -27.87
CA ALA A 58 -37.99 -9.12 -28.80
C ALA A 58 -37.17 -7.83 -28.64
N SER A 59 -35.88 -7.97 -28.27
CA SER A 59 -34.95 -6.86 -28.20
C SER A 59 -34.80 -6.29 -29.62
N ALA A 60 -35.42 -5.13 -29.87
CA ALA A 60 -35.04 -4.30 -31.00
C ALA A 60 -33.52 -4.01 -30.85
N GLY A 61 -32.73 -4.43 -31.84
CA GLY A 61 -31.29 -4.21 -31.83
C GLY A 61 -30.99 -2.72 -31.69
N GLN A 62 -30.67 -2.31 -30.48
CA GLN A 62 -30.02 -1.01 -30.28
C GLN A 62 -28.61 -1.16 -30.85
N ALA A 63 -28.35 -0.43 -31.94
CA ALA A 63 -26.97 -0.20 -32.38
C ALA A 63 -26.19 0.35 -31.18
N SER A 64 -25.15 -0.34 -30.78
CA SER A 64 -24.24 0.13 -29.75
C SER A 64 -23.78 1.54 -30.14
N ALA A 65 -24.09 2.52 -29.29
CA ALA A 65 -23.52 3.85 -29.43
C ALA A 65 -21.99 3.70 -29.45
N PRO A 66 -21.26 4.46 -30.30
CA PRO A 66 -19.81 4.44 -30.27
C PRO A 66 -19.37 4.77 -28.83
N PRO A 67 -18.30 4.11 -28.34
CA PRO A 67 -17.78 4.40 -27.00
C PRO A 67 -17.54 5.92 -26.91
N MET A 68 -18.11 6.57 -25.90
CA MET A 68 -17.83 7.97 -25.64
C MET A 68 -16.32 8.12 -25.41
N PRO A 69 -15.67 9.13 -25.99
CA PRO A 69 -14.27 9.40 -25.67
C PRO A 69 -14.18 9.59 -24.15
N TRP A 70 -13.23 8.89 -23.54
CA TRP A 70 -12.96 8.99 -22.11
C TRP A 70 -12.78 10.45 -21.72
N PRO A 71 -13.35 10.92 -20.60
CA PRO A 71 -13.08 12.26 -20.12
C PRO A 71 -11.57 12.38 -19.90
N THR A 72 -10.91 13.19 -20.71
CA THR A 72 -9.54 13.63 -20.45
C THR A 72 -9.63 14.58 -19.27
N TYR A 73 -9.37 14.10 -18.07
CA TYR A 73 -9.16 14.98 -16.94
C TYR A 73 -7.95 15.87 -17.23
N PRO A 74 -8.01 17.17 -16.90
CA PRO A 74 -6.80 17.96 -16.90
C PRO A 74 -5.83 17.25 -15.95
N ALA A 75 -4.72 16.75 -16.50
CA ALA A 75 -3.65 16.23 -15.69
C ALA A 75 -3.38 17.29 -14.60
N ARG A 76 -3.46 16.89 -13.32
CA ARG A 76 -2.81 17.69 -12.30
C ARG A 76 -1.40 17.80 -12.84
N GLU A 77 -0.91 19.01 -13.06
CA GLU A 77 0.49 19.21 -13.30
C GLU A 77 1.19 18.72 -12.03
N TYR A 78 1.46 17.41 -11.95
CA TYR A 78 2.51 16.96 -11.05
C TYR A 78 3.71 17.83 -11.43
N PRO A 79 4.37 18.46 -10.46
CA PRO A 79 5.57 19.18 -10.79
C PRO A 79 6.52 18.18 -11.45
N THR A 80 6.53 18.17 -12.77
CA THR A 80 7.52 17.43 -13.58
C THR A 80 8.90 18.05 -13.39
N SER A 81 8.98 19.18 -12.66
CA SER A 81 10.20 19.87 -12.32
C SER A 81 10.90 19.15 -11.15
N ILE A 82 11.90 18.38 -11.50
CA ILE A 82 12.88 17.82 -10.57
C ILE A 82 13.46 18.95 -9.71
N LYS A 83 13.50 18.77 -8.39
CA LYS A 83 14.06 19.77 -7.47
C LYS A 83 15.51 20.09 -7.82
N PRO A 84 15.87 21.38 -7.97
CA PRO A 84 17.24 21.79 -8.20
C PRO A 84 18.08 21.75 -6.90
N PHE A 85 19.40 21.87 -7.04
CA PHE A 85 20.26 22.15 -5.90
C PHE A 85 19.97 23.55 -5.35
N VAL A 86 19.87 23.64 -4.02
CA VAL A 86 19.62 24.86 -3.25
C VAL A 86 20.94 25.29 -2.58
N ASP A 87 21.36 26.55 -2.72
CA ASP A 87 22.48 27.11 -1.96
C ASP A 87 22.05 27.31 -0.50
N ALA A 88 22.71 26.62 0.42
CA ALA A 88 22.37 26.66 1.85
C ALA A 88 22.54 28.03 2.51
N ARG A 89 23.26 28.97 1.89
CA ARG A 89 23.35 30.37 2.37
C ARG A 89 22.11 31.18 2.02
N THR A 90 21.43 30.82 0.94
CA THR A 90 20.21 31.48 0.49
C THR A 90 18.99 30.89 1.19
N ASP A 91 18.94 29.57 1.26
CA ASP A 91 17.91 28.82 1.96
C ASP A 91 18.54 27.57 2.59
N HIS A 92 18.54 27.52 3.91
CA HIS A 92 19.13 26.40 4.66
C HIS A 92 18.11 25.40 5.17
N LEU A 93 16.82 25.66 4.94
CA LEU A 93 15.74 24.81 5.40
C LEU A 93 15.18 23.95 4.24
N SER A 94 14.82 22.74 4.55
CA SER A 94 14.09 21.85 3.64
C SER A 94 12.95 21.20 4.40
N THR A 95 11.73 21.59 4.08
CA THR A 95 10.53 21.15 4.78
C THR A 95 9.60 20.37 3.86
N PHE A 96 9.11 19.24 4.35
CA PHE A 96 8.17 18.37 3.61
C PHE A 96 7.22 17.64 4.56
N ALA A 97 6.03 17.28 4.05
CA ALA A 97 5.09 16.39 4.71
C ALA A 97 5.59 14.93 4.62
N MET A 98 5.38 14.14 5.67
CA MET A 98 5.68 12.71 5.59
C MET A 98 4.77 12.03 4.57
N ASP A 99 5.34 11.10 3.83
CA ASP A 99 4.64 10.26 2.86
C ASP A 99 4.97 8.80 3.16
N VAL A 100 3.95 7.96 3.22
CA VAL A 100 4.06 6.52 3.46
C VAL A 100 3.57 5.69 2.27
N ASP A 101 3.15 6.33 1.19
CA ASP A 101 2.65 5.68 0.00
C ASP A 101 3.75 4.87 -0.71
N THR A 102 3.36 3.81 -1.39
CA THR A 102 4.27 2.89 -2.09
C THR A 102 3.73 2.46 -3.45
N ALA A 103 2.60 3.00 -3.86
CA ALA A 103 1.90 2.58 -5.07
C ALA A 103 2.71 2.80 -6.35
N SER A 104 3.51 3.89 -6.41
CA SER A 104 4.37 4.18 -7.56
C SER A 104 5.40 3.07 -7.82
N TYR A 105 5.98 2.47 -6.77
CA TYR A 105 6.89 1.33 -6.92
C TYR A 105 6.17 0.08 -7.45
N THR A 106 5.01 -0.27 -6.88
CA THR A 106 4.28 -1.46 -7.31
C THR A 106 3.75 -1.32 -8.73
N LYS A 107 3.39 -0.12 -9.15
CA LYS A 107 3.06 0.19 -10.56
C LYS A 107 4.27 0.03 -11.50
N MET A 108 5.41 0.58 -11.15
CA MET A 108 6.64 0.38 -11.93
C MET A 108 6.93 -1.11 -12.12
N ARG A 109 6.82 -1.90 -11.05
CA ARG A 109 7.00 -3.35 -11.07
C ARG A 109 6.05 -4.01 -12.08
N ASP A 110 4.83 -3.57 -12.10
CA ASP A 110 3.80 -4.01 -13.03
C ASP A 110 4.16 -3.66 -14.48
N TYR A 111 4.54 -2.42 -14.78
CA TYR A 111 4.99 -2.01 -16.11
C TYR A 111 6.18 -2.87 -16.60
N LEU A 112 7.19 -3.08 -15.77
CA LEU A 112 8.36 -3.88 -16.15
C LEU A 112 8.02 -5.35 -16.39
N ARG A 113 7.11 -5.94 -15.62
CA ARG A 113 6.61 -7.31 -15.85
C ARG A 113 5.88 -7.45 -17.18
N ASN A 114 5.25 -6.38 -17.64
CA ASN A 114 4.59 -6.30 -18.94
C ASN A 114 5.54 -5.87 -20.08
N GLY A 115 6.84 -5.77 -19.82
CA GLY A 115 7.85 -5.42 -20.83
C GLY A 115 7.82 -3.96 -21.25
N GLN A 116 7.44 -3.04 -20.35
CA GLN A 116 7.36 -1.60 -20.59
C GLN A 116 8.04 -0.83 -19.46
N LEU A 117 8.55 0.37 -19.75
CA LEU A 117 8.94 1.32 -18.72
C LEU A 117 7.71 2.09 -18.21
N PRO A 118 7.67 2.46 -16.92
CA PRO A 118 6.61 3.32 -16.42
C PRO A 118 6.70 4.71 -17.06
N PRO A 119 5.58 5.40 -17.27
CA PRO A 119 5.58 6.83 -17.58
C PRO A 119 6.33 7.63 -16.50
N MET A 120 7.09 8.65 -16.91
CA MET A 120 7.94 9.45 -16.01
C MET A 120 7.15 10.14 -14.89
N ASP A 121 5.94 10.59 -15.18
CA ASP A 121 5.02 11.24 -14.26
C ASP A 121 4.44 10.29 -13.19
N LEU A 122 4.52 8.98 -13.39
CA LEU A 122 4.16 7.97 -12.40
C LEU A 122 5.32 7.57 -11.47
N VAL A 123 6.54 8.07 -11.71
CA VAL A 123 7.71 7.73 -10.90
C VAL A 123 7.88 8.73 -9.76
N ARG A 124 7.47 8.33 -8.56
CA ARG A 124 7.67 9.08 -7.31
C ARG A 124 8.80 8.43 -6.51
N VAL A 125 9.95 9.09 -6.44
CA VAL A 125 11.19 8.48 -5.91
C VAL A 125 11.04 8.12 -4.43
N GLU A 126 10.37 8.96 -3.65
CA GLU A 126 10.07 8.71 -2.23
C GLU A 126 9.29 7.41 -2.02
N GLU A 127 8.30 7.12 -2.85
CA GLU A 127 7.50 5.90 -2.76
C GLU A 127 8.30 4.65 -3.12
N TYR A 128 9.26 4.78 -4.06
CA TYR A 128 10.19 3.69 -4.36
C TYR A 128 11.06 3.38 -3.16
N ILE A 129 11.60 4.42 -2.49
CA ILE A 129 12.45 4.25 -1.31
C ILE A 129 11.65 3.67 -0.15
N ASN A 130 10.45 4.19 0.10
CA ASN A 130 9.59 3.81 1.22
C ASN A 130 9.00 2.40 1.07
N TYR A 131 9.00 1.83 -0.14
CA TYR A 131 8.60 0.44 -0.35
C TYR A 131 9.48 -0.54 0.43
N PHE A 132 10.77 -0.25 0.65
CA PHE A 132 11.72 -1.16 1.26
C PHE A 132 11.79 -0.99 2.78
N LYS A 133 11.69 -2.09 3.53
CA LYS A 133 11.89 -2.09 4.98
C LYS A 133 13.33 -1.70 5.30
N GLN A 134 13.51 -0.60 6.02
CA GLN A 134 14.82 -0.04 6.35
C GLN A 134 15.42 -0.61 7.65
N GLU A 135 14.62 -1.33 8.44
CA GLU A 135 15.02 -1.94 9.71
C GLU A 135 15.55 -0.92 10.74
N TYR A 136 15.01 0.29 10.70
CA TYR A 136 15.35 1.29 11.71
C TYR A 136 14.92 0.83 13.10
N PRO A 137 15.67 1.22 14.17
CA PRO A 137 15.28 0.90 15.54
C PRO A 137 13.98 1.61 15.92
N ASP A 138 13.19 0.95 16.76
CA ASP A 138 11.98 1.56 17.33
C ASP A 138 12.32 2.79 18.18
N PRO A 139 11.40 3.78 18.29
CA PRO A 139 11.60 4.90 19.18
C PRO A 139 11.61 4.44 20.64
N SER A 140 12.56 4.98 21.42
CA SER A 140 12.57 4.79 22.87
C SER A 140 11.53 5.67 23.58
N GLU A 141 11.18 6.80 22.96
CA GLU A 141 10.19 7.78 23.45
C GLU A 141 9.47 8.42 22.24
N GLY A 142 8.21 8.84 22.45
CA GLY A 142 7.39 9.49 21.42
C GLY A 142 6.92 8.54 20.32
N ALA A 143 6.50 9.11 19.20
CA ALA A 143 5.99 8.34 18.05
C ALA A 143 7.10 7.97 17.06
N PHE A 144 8.24 8.66 17.03
CA PHE A 144 9.29 8.44 16.03
C PHE A 144 10.68 8.27 16.62
N SER A 145 11.51 7.43 15.96
CA SER A 145 12.96 7.52 16.06
C SER A 145 13.52 8.18 14.80
N ILE A 146 14.56 9.03 14.98
CA ILE A 146 15.24 9.71 13.87
C ILE A 146 16.59 9.02 13.64
N ASN A 147 16.82 8.54 12.42
CA ASN A 147 18.04 7.83 12.01
C ASN A 147 18.69 8.61 10.87
N VAL A 148 19.95 8.97 11.01
CA VAL A 148 20.68 9.75 10.00
C VAL A 148 21.97 9.04 9.66
N GLU A 149 22.22 8.81 8.38
CA GLU A 149 23.45 8.24 7.82
C GLU A 149 23.91 9.11 6.65
N GLY A 150 25.21 9.23 6.44
CA GLY A 150 25.75 9.97 5.31
C GLY A 150 27.02 9.36 4.75
N ALA A 151 27.16 9.37 3.43
CA ALA A 151 28.36 8.89 2.75
C ALA A 151 28.57 9.59 1.40
N ARG A 152 29.78 9.49 0.85
CA ARG A 152 30.07 9.94 -0.52
C ARG A 152 29.16 9.20 -1.50
N SER A 153 28.58 9.92 -2.45
CA SER A 153 27.73 9.32 -3.48
C SER A 153 28.56 8.51 -4.47
N PRO A 154 28.15 7.28 -4.83
CA PRO A 154 28.76 6.52 -5.91
C PRO A 154 28.23 6.89 -7.28
N PHE A 155 27.12 7.62 -7.36
CA PHE A 155 26.36 7.90 -8.58
C PHE A 155 26.47 9.34 -9.06
N SER A 156 26.79 10.26 -8.16
CA SER A 156 26.81 11.68 -8.42
C SER A 156 28.24 12.17 -8.71
N PRO A 157 28.40 13.40 -9.25
CA PRO A 157 29.71 13.99 -9.50
C PRO A 157 30.61 13.98 -8.26
N GLU A 158 31.94 14.00 -8.50
CA GLU A 158 32.93 14.01 -7.43
C GLU A 158 32.69 15.15 -6.42
N GLY A 159 32.77 14.83 -5.12
CA GLY A 159 32.49 15.80 -4.05
C GLY A 159 31.05 15.86 -3.57
N THR A 160 30.13 15.07 -4.16
CA THR A 160 28.75 14.96 -3.69
C THR A 160 28.63 13.82 -2.67
N TYR A 161 27.90 14.10 -1.60
CA TYR A 161 27.54 13.14 -0.56
C TYR A 161 26.04 12.87 -0.58
N LEU A 162 25.65 11.69 -0.11
CA LEU A 162 24.25 11.34 0.19
C LEU A 162 24.03 11.48 1.69
N LEU A 163 22.94 12.11 2.08
CA LEU A 163 22.44 12.17 3.46
C LEU A 163 21.08 11.48 3.49
N LYS A 164 21.02 10.33 4.17
CA LYS A 164 19.78 9.58 4.39
C LYS A 164 19.18 9.98 5.73
N VAL A 165 17.94 10.45 5.72
CA VAL A 165 17.13 10.77 6.89
C VAL A 165 16.02 9.73 6.99
N GLY A 166 16.13 8.84 7.95
CA GLY A 166 15.17 7.77 8.21
C GLY A 166 14.37 8.01 9.48
N LEU A 167 13.08 7.85 9.40
CA LEU A 167 12.14 8.00 10.51
C LEU A 167 11.41 6.68 10.69
N GLN A 168 11.42 6.12 11.93
CA GLN A 168 10.68 4.92 12.27
C GLN A 168 9.52 5.29 13.18
N GLY A 169 8.32 5.06 12.72
CA GLY A 169 7.12 5.13 13.53
C GLY A 169 7.06 3.97 14.53
N LYS A 170 6.56 4.24 15.73
CA LYS A 170 6.39 3.25 16.79
C LYS A 170 5.62 2.02 16.29
N ARG A 171 6.19 0.82 16.46
CA ARG A 171 5.49 -0.44 16.20
C ARG A 171 4.56 -0.75 17.36
N LEU A 172 3.39 -1.26 17.04
CA LEU A 172 2.41 -1.74 18.01
C LEU A 172 2.34 -3.26 17.95
N ALA A 173 2.37 -3.90 19.11
CA ALA A 173 2.02 -5.31 19.18
C ALA A 173 0.50 -5.48 18.93
N ASP A 174 0.07 -6.63 18.44
CA ASP A 174 -1.33 -6.87 18.05
C ASP A 174 -2.33 -6.56 19.17
N TRP A 175 -1.97 -6.85 20.42
CA TRP A 175 -2.81 -6.56 21.59
C TRP A 175 -2.87 -5.06 21.97
N GLN A 176 -2.01 -4.21 21.39
CA GLN A 176 -2.00 -2.75 21.58
C GLN A 176 -2.82 -2.02 20.51
N ARG A 177 -3.16 -2.72 19.41
CA ARG A 177 -4.01 -2.15 18.38
C ARG A 177 -5.41 -1.92 18.92
N LYS A 178 -5.98 -0.77 18.62
CA LYS A 178 -7.38 -0.49 18.92
C LYS A 178 -8.29 -1.42 18.12
N ASP A 179 -9.47 -1.73 18.67
CA ASP A 179 -10.53 -2.36 17.90
C ASP A 179 -10.86 -1.54 16.65
N ALA A 180 -11.37 -2.18 15.61
CA ALA A 180 -11.68 -1.53 14.35
C ALA A 180 -13.15 -1.73 13.94
N SER A 181 -13.70 -0.69 13.30
CA SER A 181 -14.96 -0.71 12.57
C SER A 181 -14.65 -0.38 11.11
N LEU A 182 -14.56 -1.43 10.27
CA LEU A 182 -14.14 -1.32 8.88
C LEU A 182 -15.36 -1.40 7.95
N THR A 183 -15.43 -0.51 6.97
CA THR A 183 -16.43 -0.56 5.90
C THR A 183 -15.71 -0.69 4.56
N PHE A 184 -15.81 -1.87 3.94
CA PHE A 184 -15.26 -2.09 2.61
C PHE A 184 -16.24 -1.56 1.55
N VAL A 185 -15.75 -0.75 0.63
CA VAL A 185 -16.47 -0.23 -0.53
C VAL A 185 -15.84 -0.85 -1.76
N MET A 186 -16.55 -1.82 -2.34
CA MET A 186 -16.02 -2.73 -3.35
C MET A 186 -16.54 -2.37 -4.73
N ASP A 187 -15.63 -2.04 -5.62
CA ASP A 187 -15.92 -1.99 -7.03
C ASP A 187 -16.22 -3.40 -7.55
N VAL A 188 -17.40 -3.57 -8.14
CA VAL A 188 -17.79 -4.79 -8.85
C VAL A 188 -18.18 -4.46 -10.29
N SER A 189 -17.59 -3.43 -10.88
CA SER A 189 -17.76 -3.10 -12.30
C SER A 189 -17.22 -4.20 -13.22
N GLY A 190 -17.60 -4.14 -14.50
CA GLY A 190 -17.21 -5.16 -15.49
C GLY A 190 -15.70 -5.31 -15.64
N SER A 191 -14.95 -4.21 -15.56
CA SER A 191 -13.48 -4.20 -15.63
C SER A 191 -12.80 -4.95 -14.48
N MET A 192 -13.44 -5.05 -13.30
CA MET A 192 -12.97 -5.86 -12.18
C MET A 192 -12.93 -7.37 -12.47
N GLY A 193 -13.60 -7.82 -13.55
CA GLY A 193 -13.51 -9.21 -14.05
C GLY A 193 -12.25 -9.49 -14.85
N ASP A 194 -11.57 -8.45 -15.35
CA ASP A 194 -10.37 -8.60 -16.14
C ASP A 194 -9.19 -8.99 -15.23
N GLU A 195 -8.28 -9.84 -15.74
CA GLU A 195 -7.01 -10.18 -15.08
C GLU A 195 -7.14 -10.64 -13.61
N ASN A 196 -8.30 -11.21 -13.24
CA ASN A 196 -8.59 -11.64 -11.87
C ASN A 196 -8.54 -10.51 -10.82
N ARG A 197 -8.80 -9.25 -11.17
CA ARG A 197 -8.73 -8.10 -10.25
C ARG A 197 -9.61 -8.30 -9.01
N ILE A 198 -10.88 -8.68 -9.23
CA ILE A 198 -11.82 -8.94 -8.12
C ILE A 198 -11.32 -10.07 -7.21
N GLU A 199 -10.76 -11.13 -7.77
CA GLU A 199 -10.26 -12.26 -6.98
C GLU A 199 -9.02 -11.88 -6.17
N MET A 200 -8.17 -10.99 -6.68
CA MET A 200 -7.01 -10.46 -5.96
C MET A 200 -7.46 -9.63 -4.75
N VAL A 201 -8.47 -8.76 -4.93
CA VAL A 201 -9.05 -7.98 -3.83
C VAL A 201 -9.73 -8.89 -2.81
N LYS A 202 -10.55 -9.86 -3.24
CA LYS A 202 -11.15 -10.87 -2.33
C LYS A 202 -10.09 -11.61 -1.53
N TYR A 203 -9.01 -12.03 -2.17
CA TYR A 203 -7.88 -12.68 -1.48
C TYR A 203 -7.33 -11.78 -0.37
N GLY A 204 -6.99 -10.52 -0.71
CA GLY A 204 -6.46 -9.56 0.25
C GLY A 204 -7.41 -9.31 1.43
N LEU A 205 -8.71 -9.10 1.16
CA LEU A 205 -9.72 -8.87 2.20
C LEU A 205 -9.92 -10.09 3.10
N ASN A 206 -9.92 -11.32 2.56
CA ASN A 206 -9.97 -12.52 3.38
C ASN A 206 -8.75 -12.62 4.30
N ARG A 207 -7.53 -12.30 3.78
CA ARG A 207 -6.31 -12.25 4.59
C ARG A 207 -6.39 -11.19 5.69
N LEU A 208 -6.94 -10.00 5.37
CA LEU A 208 -7.21 -8.96 6.38
C LEU A 208 -8.15 -9.47 7.48
N VAL A 209 -9.27 -10.08 7.11
CA VAL A 209 -10.26 -10.62 8.06
C VAL A 209 -9.63 -11.68 8.98
N ASP A 210 -8.64 -12.45 8.48
CA ASP A 210 -7.89 -13.41 9.29
C ASP A 210 -7.06 -12.76 10.40
N GLN A 211 -6.64 -11.50 10.23
CA GLN A 211 -5.86 -10.74 11.21
C GLN A 211 -6.72 -9.97 12.22
N LEU A 212 -8.03 -9.84 11.98
CA LEU A 212 -8.92 -9.08 12.83
C LEU A 212 -9.29 -9.83 14.12
N GLY A 213 -9.43 -9.10 15.22
CA GLY A 213 -9.86 -9.62 16.53
C GLY A 213 -11.38 -9.75 16.66
N SER A 214 -11.85 -10.44 17.69
CA SER A 214 -13.28 -10.68 17.94
C SER A 214 -14.10 -9.40 18.13
N ASN A 215 -13.50 -8.33 18.64
CA ASN A 215 -14.15 -7.04 18.85
C ASN A 215 -14.24 -6.18 17.59
N ASP A 216 -13.51 -6.54 16.54
CA ASP A 216 -13.55 -5.82 15.27
C ASP A 216 -14.88 -6.08 14.56
N ARG A 217 -15.30 -5.12 13.73
CA ARG A 217 -16.50 -5.22 12.91
C ARG A 217 -16.18 -4.91 11.46
N VAL A 218 -16.88 -5.63 10.57
CA VAL A 218 -16.76 -5.46 9.13
C VAL A 218 -18.15 -5.24 8.53
N ALA A 219 -18.24 -4.24 7.66
CA ALA A 219 -19.37 -4.01 6.77
C ALA A 219 -18.89 -4.00 5.32
N ILE A 220 -19.74 -4.36 4.36
CA ILE A 220 -19.39 -4.41 2.95
C ILE A 220 -20.48 -3.73 2.12
N VAL A 221 -20.06 -2.75 1.33
CA VAL A 221 -20.84 -2.12 0.26
C VAL A 221 -20.22 -2.55 -1.06
N ALA A 222 -21.05 -2.96 -2.03
CA ALA A 222 -20.61 -3.13 -3.41
C ALA A 222 -21.25 -2.04 -4.29
N TYR A 223 -20.58 -1.68 -5.36
CA TYR A 223 -21.12 -0.74 -6.33
C TYR A 223 -20.76 -1.10 -7.77
N SER A 224 -21.68 -0.77 -8.66
CA SER A 224 -21.57 -0.84 -10.11
C SER A 224 -22.33 0.36 -10.71
N ASN A 225 -23.51 0.21 -11.32
CA ASN A 225 -24.39 1.32 -11.70
C ASN A 225 -24.92 2.08 -10.48
N ASP A 226 -25.28 1.35 -9.44
CA ASP A 226 -25.73 1.80 -8.14
C ASP A 226 -24.91 1.14 -7.04
N ALA A 227 -25.10 1.54 -5.80
CA ALA A 227 -24.46 0.94 -4.63
C ALA A 227 -25.49 0.24 -3.74
N TRP A 228 -25.08 -0.88 -3.11
CA TRP A 228 -25.90 -1.63 -2.16
C TRP A 228 -25.08 -2.24 -1.02
N VAL A 229 -25.73 -2.46 0.11
CA VAL A 229 -25.08 -3.13 1.25
C VAL A 229 -25.09 -4.64 1.00
N VAL A 230 -23.91 -5.24 0.95
CA VAL A 230 -23.70 -6.70 0.84
C VAL A 230 -23.68 -7.32 2.24
N LEU A 231 -23.05 -6.63 3.19
CA LEU A 231 -22.96 -7.07 4.57
C LEU A 231 -23.16 -5.88 5.51
N GLU A 232 -24.19 -5.95 6.34
CA GLU A 232 -24.37 -5.03 7.46
C GLU A 232 -23.25 -5.20 8.50
N PRO A 233 -22.95 -4.18 9.34
CA PRO A 233 -21.89 -4.25 10.34
C PRO A 233 -21.93 -5.53 11.18
N THR A 234 -20.97 -6.41 10.94
CA THR A 234 -20.91 -7.76 11.49
C THR A 234 -19.65 -7.93 12.33
N SER A 235 -19.79 -8.44 13.57
CA SER A 235 -18.63 -8.79 14.43
C SER A 235 -17.82 -9.92 13.77
N VAL A 236 -16.48 -9.82 13.89
CA VAL A 236 -15.54 -10.82 13.40
C VAL A 236 -15.69 -12.17 14.12
N GLU A 237 -16.42 -12.25 15.24
CA GLU A 237 -16.87 -13.53 15.80
C GLU A 237 -17.68 -14.35 14.78
N ASN A 238 -18.39 -13.67 13.88
CA ASN A 238 -19.12 -14.29 12.77
C ASN A 238 -18.30 -14.28 11.47
N ARG A 239 -17.01 -14.60 11.55
CA ARG A 239 -16.05 -14.56 10.43
C ARG A 239 -16.57 -15.22 9.16
N TRP A 240 -17.25 -16.36 9.28
CA TRP A 240 -17.80 -17.08 8.14
C TRP A 240 -18.79 -16.24 7.31
N ARG A 241 -19.62 -15.39 7.97
CA ARG A 241 -20.54 -14.49 7.26
C ARG A 241 -19.82 -13.42 6.48
N ILE A 242 -18.71 -12.91 7.04
CA ILE A 242 -17.88 -11.89 6.39
C ILE A 242 -17.19 -12.51 5.17
N THR A 243 -16.57 -13.67 5.34
CA THR A 243 -15.89 -14.39 4.27
C THR A 243 -16.88 -14.81 3.15
N ASP A 244 -18.08 -15.28 3.49
CA ASP A 244 -19.13 -15.62 2.53
C ASP A 244 -19.56 -14.38 1.74
N ALA A 245 -19.77 -13.25 2.40
CA ALA A 245 -20.10 -11.98 1.76
C ALA A 245 -18.99 -11.49 0.81
N ILE A 246 -17.71 -11.56 1.21
CA ILE A 246 -16.58 -11.23 0.34
C ILE A 246 -16.58 -12.14 -0.90
N ASN A 247 -16.73 -13.44 -0.71
CA ASN A 247 -16.66 -14.42 -1.79
C ASN A 247 -17.87 -14.35 -2.73
N SER A 248 -19.02 -13.81 -2.27
CA SER A 248 -20.22 -13.63 -3.08
C SER A 248 -20.13 -12.48 -4.10
N LEU A 249 -19.12 -11.60 -3.99
CA LEU A 249 -18.92 -10.50 -4.93
C LEU A 249 -18.56 -11.03 -6.32
N TYR A 250 -19.13 -10.45 -7.36
CA TYR A 250 -18.82 -10.80 -8.76
C TYR A 250 -18.94 -9.57 -9.66
N PRO A 251 -18.18 -9.52 -10.78
CA PRO A 251 -18.19 -8.38 -11.68
C PRO A 251 -19.56 -8.17 -12.35
N MET A 252 -19.93 -6.88 -12.51
CA MET A 252 -21.19 -6.44 -13.14
C MET A 252 -20.89 -5.48 -14.31
N ASN A 253 -21.60 -4.35 -14.43
CA ASN A 253 -21.49 -3.52 -15.64
C ASN A 253 -20.65 -2.24 -15.46
N SER A 254 -21.25 -1.16 -14.93
CA SER A 254 -20.67 0.19 -14.90
C SER A 254 -19.99 0.51 -13.56
N THR A 255 -19.39 1.71 -13.44
CA THR A 255 -18.60 2.11 -12.27
C THR A 255 -19.11 3.45 -11.74
N ASN A 256 -19.94 3.44 -10.69
CA ASN A 256 -20.46 4.62 -9.99
C ASN A 256 -19.77 4.78 -8.62
N THR A 257 -18.56 5.28 -8.64
CA THR A 257 -17.73 5.46 -7.43
C THR A 257 -18.37 6.41 -6.42
N GLU A 258 -19.09 7.45 -6.90
CA GLU A 258 -19.82 8.39 -6.03
C GLU A 258 -20.87 7.65 -5.19
N ALA A 259 -21.69 6.83 -5.81
CA ALA A 259 -22.72 6.06 -5.09
C ALA A 259 -22.09 5.10 -4.07
N GLY A 260 -20.98 4.43 -4.44
CA GLY A 260 -20.22 3.55 -3.56
C GLY A 260 -19.68 4.28 -2.33
N LEU A 261 -18.96 5.39 -2.53
CA LEU A 261 -18.40 6.20 -1.45
C LEU A 261 -19.49 6.75 -0.53
N ARG A 262 -20.56 7.33 -1.09
CA ARG A 262 -21.66 7.88 -0.31
C ARG A 262 -22.29 6.82 0.60
N LEU A 263 -22.69 5.69 0.04
CA LEU A 263 -23.30 4.61 0.81
C LEU A 263 -22.31 4.01 1.83
N GLY A 264 -21.03 3.87 1.44
CA GLY A 264 -19.98 3.38 2.32
C GLY A 264 -19.77 4.28 3.53
N TYR A 265 -19.71 5.58 3.34
CA TYR A 265 -19.60 6.53 4.44
C TYR A 265 -20.87 6.63 5.29
N GLU A 266 -22.06 6.58 4.69
CA GLU A 266 -23.33 6.51 5.44
C GLU A 266 -23.36 5.28 6.34
N LEU A 267 -22.92 4.12 5.84
CA LEU A 267 -22.86 2.87 6.59
C LEU A 267 -21.79 2.94 7.70
N ALA A 268 -20.60 3.46 7.39
CA ALA A 268 -19.52 3.66 8.36
C ALA A 268 -19.98 4.61 9.49
N HIS A 269 -20.68 5.69 9.17
CA HIS A 269 -21.20 6.64 10.14
C HIS A 269 -22.27 6.01 11.06
N ARG A 270 -23.19 5.21 10.51
CA ARG A 270 -24.19 4.47 11.31
C ARG A 270 -23.53 3.44 12.23
N ASN A 271 -22.37 2.93 11.87
CA ASN A 271 -21.59 1.95 12.63
C ASN A 271 -20.44 2.59 13.41
N TYR A 272 -20.38 3.92 13.49
CA TYR A 272 -19.33 4.62 14.20
C TYR A 272 -19.25 4.16 15.68
N ARG A 273 -18.04 3.91 16.13
CA ARG A 273 -17.74 3.53 17.51
C ARG A 273 -16.67 4.47 18.05
N ASP A 274 -16.95 5.06 19.20
CA ASP A 274 -15.99 5.94 19.87
C ASP A 274 -14.80 5.14 20.42
N GLY A 275 -13.61 5.72 20.36
CA GLY A 275 -12.38 5.12 20.87
C GLY A 275 -11.82 3.95 20.03
N VAL A 276 -12.43 3.61 18.88
CA VAL A 276 -11.94 2.59 17.97
C VAL A 276 -11.50 3.19 16.63
N ILE A 277 -10.85 2.40 15.80
CA ILE A 277 -10.51 2.78 14.42
C ILE A 277 -11.79 2.70 13.58
N ASN A 278 -12.26 3.82 13.03
CA ASN A 278 -13.36 3.87 12.08
C ASN A 278 -12.77 4.17 10.69
N ARG A 279 -12.84 3.21 9.76
CA ARG A 279 -12.19 3.36 8.46
C ARG A 279 -13.05 2.79 7.33
N VAL A 280 -13.11 3.54 6.24
CA VAL A 280 -13.58 3.09 4.94
C VAL A 280 -12.36 2.62 4.13
N VAL A 281 -12.49 1.49 3.44
CA VAL A 281 -11.49 0.97 2.52
C VAL A 281 -12.15 0.82 1.15
N LEU A 282 -11.77 1.70 0.22
CA LEU A 282 -12.25 1.66 -1.16
C LEU A 282 -11.31 0.80 -2.00
N ALA A 283 -11.83 -0.24 -2.65
CA ALA A 283 -11.09 -1.05 -3.59
C ALA A 283 -11.71 -0.94 -4.99
N THR A 284 -10.91 -0.50 -5.98
CA THR A 284 -11.37 -0.23 -7.34
C THR A 284 -10.23 -0.30 -8.35
N ASP A 285 -10.55 -0.48 -9.62
CA ASP A 285 -9.60 -0.27 -10.71
C ASP A 285 -9.57 1.20 -11.23
N GLY A 286 -10.24 2.11 -10.55
CA GLY A 286 -10.14 3.56 -10.75
C GLY A 286 -10.94 4.12 -11.93
N ALA A 287 -11.68 3.32 -12.69
CA ALA A 287 -12.36 3.74 -13.91
C ALA A 287 -13.80 4.24 -13.66
N ALA A 288 -14.00 5.28 -12.83
CA ALA A 288 -15.33 5.88 -12.64
C ALA A 288 -15.91 6.38 -13.96
N ASN A 289 -17.09 5.89 -14.35
CA ASN A 289 -17.74 6.26 -15.62
C ASN A 289 -19.24 6.62 -15.48
N VAL A 290 -19.79 6.59 -14.27
CA VAL A 290 -21.17 6.98 -13.93
C VAL A 290 -21.16 7.82 -12.66
N GLY A 291 -22.12 8.70 -12.50
CA GLY A 291 -22.20 9.65 -11.38
C GLY A 291 -21.24 10.81 -11.53
N ASN A 292 -20.90 11.45 -10.43
CA ASN A 292 -19.87 12.48 -10.42
C ASN A 292 -18.49 11.80 -10.46
N THR A 293 -17.70 12.15 -11.45
CA THR A 293 -16.35 11.62 -11.67
C THR A 293 -15.26 12.65 -11.37
N ASP A 294 -15.62 13.84 -10.89
CA ASP A 294 -14.65 14.88 -10.51
C ASP A 294 -13.94 14.47 -9.21
N PRO A 295 -12.62 14.27 -9.24
CA PRO A 295 -11.86 13.88 -8.07
C PRO A 295 -12.03 14.84 -6.88
N ASN A 296 -12.17 16.14 -7.14
CA ASN A 296 -12.31 17.14 -6.08
C ASN A 296 -13.67 17.03 -5.36
N VAL A 297 -14.73 16.72 -6.10
CA VAL A 297 -16.06 16.51 -5.50
C VAL A 297 -16.09 15.22 -4.68
N LEU A 298 -15.50 14.14 -5.20
CA LEU A 298 -15.40 12.89 -4.45
C LEU A 298 -14.52 13.04 -3.21
N ALA A 299 -13.42 13.80 -3.33
CA ALA A 299 -12.53 14.11 -2.21
C ALA A 299 -13.22 14.95 -1.11
N GLN A 300 -14.21 15.76 -1.46
CA GLN A 300 -14.98 16.51 -0.46
C GLN A 300 -15.76 15.57 0.47
N TYR A 301 -16.32 14.47 -0.04
CA TYR A 301 -16.93 13.45 0.83
C TYR A 301 -15.91 12.88 1.83
N ALA A 302 -14.70 12.55 1.37
CA ALA A 302 -13.65 12.02 2.23
C ALA A 302 -13.29 13.03 3.32
N GLN A 303 -13.10 14.30 2.97
CA GLN A 303 -12.78 15.38 3.91
C GLN A 303 -13.89 15.63 4.95
N ASP A 304 -15.15 15.63 4.53
CA ASP A 304 -16.30 15.84 5.42
C ASP A 304 -16.42 14.73 6.48
N TYR A 305 -16.11 13.49 6.09
CA TYR A 305 -16.17 12.35 7.02
C TYR A 305 -14.90 12.20 7.86
N TYR A 306 -13.74 12.63 7.34
CA TYR A 306 -12.54 12.74 8.17
C TYR A 306 -12.77 13.67 9.37
N GLY A 307 -13.43 14.82 9.19
CA GLY A 307 -13.85 15.71 10.28
C GLY A 307 -14.73 15.03 11.33
N ARG A 308 -15.25 13.81 11.05
CA ARG A 308 -16.01 12.96 11.97
C ARG A 308 -15.23 11.74 12.46
N ASN A 309 -13.90 11.74 12.32
CA ASN A 309 -13.00 10.63 12.66
C ASN A 309 -13.30 9.31 11.90
N ILE A 310 -13.75 9.41 10.64
CA ILE A 310 -13.89 8.26 9.73
C ILE A 310 -12.86 8.44 8.60
N PHE A 311 -11.82 7.62 8.61
CA PHE A 311 -10.71 7.66 7.68
C PHE A 311 -11.03 6.90 6.38
N LEU A 312 -10.32 7.23 5.29
CA LEU A 312 -10.41 6.51 4.02
C LEU A 312 -9.04 6.03 3.57
N SER A 313 -8.89 4.73 3.35
CA SER A 313 -7.78 4.18 2.58
C SER A 313 -8.28 3.72 1.22
N THR A 314 -7.45 3.85 0.20
CA THR A 314 -7.76 3.41 -1.16
C THR A 314 -6.83 2.31 -1.61
N VAL A 315 -7.38 1.34 -2.31
CA VAL A 315 -6.66 0.18 -2.85
C VAL A 315 -6.98 0.09 -4.35
N GLY A 316 -6.00 0.41 -5.15
CA GLY A 316 -6.08 0.29 -6.58
C GLY A 316 -5.71 -1.09 -7.08
N VAL A 317 -6.30 -1.55 -8.20
CA VAL A 317 -6.00 -2.84 -8.80
C VAL A 317 -6.08 -2.78 -10.33
N GLY A 318 -5.22 -3.52 -11.03
CA GLY A 318 -5.28 -3.69 -12.50
C GLY A 318 -4.39 -2.77 -13.32
N HIS A 319 -4.24 -3.10 -14.61
CA HIS A 319 -3.43 -2.39 -15.60
C HIS A 319 -4.25 -1.40 -16.44
N GLY A 320 -3.62 -0.43 -17.07
CA GLY A 320 -4.22 0.41 -18.12
C GLY A 320 -4.83 1.71 -17.62
N ASN A 321 -6.06 2.02 -18.05
CA ASN A 321 -6.78 3.29 -17.80
C ASN A 321 -7.19 3.51 -16.34
N TYR A 322 -6.25 3.44 -15.48
CA TYR A 322 -6.36 3.54 -14.06
C TYR A 322 -6.28 5.01 -13.61
N ASN A 323 -7.25 5.47 -12.81
CA ASN A 323 -7.23 6.83 -12.28
C ASN A 323 -6.49 6.89 -10.94
N ASP A 324 -5.16 6.80 -11.02
CA ASP A 324 -4.23 6.90 -9.90
C ASP A 324 -4.44 8.17 -9.07
N GLN A 325 -4.55 9.29 -9.79
CA GLN A 325 -4.74 10.60 -9.17
C GLN A 325 -6.01 10.66 -8.32
N LEU A 326 -7.10 10.03 -8.75
CA LEU A 326 -8.33 10.00 -7.96
C LEU A 326 -8.11 9.27 -6.65
N LEU A 327 -7.49 8.09 -6.68
CA LEU A 327 -7.32 7.26 -5.48
C LEU A 327 -6.32 7.86 -4.49
N GLU A 328 -5.24 8.45 -4.99
CA GLU A 328 -4.29 9.21 -4.17
C GLU A 328 -4.99 10.43 -3.54
N THR A 329 -5.72 11.24 -4.34
CA THR A 329 -6.44 12.40 -3.81
C THR A 329 -7.50 12.01 -2.76
N LEU A 330 -8.21 10.90 -2.96
CA LEU A 330 -9.20 10.41 -2.01
C LEU A 330 -8.55 9.95 -0.71
N ALA A 331 -7.44 9.23 -0.78
CA ALA A 331 -6.68 8.78 0.38
C ALA A 331 -6.14 9.98 1.17
N ASP A 332 -5.50 10.94 0.50
CA ASP A 332 -4.98 12.16 1.11
C ASP A 332 -6.08 12.94 1.85
N LYS A 333 -7.22 13.20 1.19
CA LYS A 333 -8.34 13.95 1.81
C LYS A 333 -9.11 13.14 2.85
N GLY A 334 -9.00 11.84 2.82
CA GLY A 334 -9.55 10.93 3.82
C GLY A 334 -8.57 10.55 4.93
N ASN A 335 -7.38 11.16 4.94
CA ASN A 335 -6.28 10.89 5.89
C ASN A 335 -5.98 9.40 6.06
N GLY A 336 -5.83 8.72 4.94
CA GLY A 336 -5.43 7.33 4.85
C GLY A 336 -4.28 7.15 3.86
N ALA A 337 -3.98 5.91 3.53
CA ALA A 337 -2.93 5.56 2.59
C ALA A 337 -3.51 5.03 1.27
N TYR A 338 -2.80 5.32 0.18
CA TYR A 338 -3.03 4.74 -1.11
C TYR A 338 -2.09 3.57 -1.36
N SER A 339 -2.65 2.43 -1.75
CA SER A 339 -1.90 1.22 -2.07
C SER A 339 -2.34 0.65 -3.41
N PHE A 340 -1.44 -0.04 -4.11
CA PHE A 340 -1.74 -0.68 -5.39
C PHE A 340 -1.46 -2.18 -5.35
N LEU A 341 -2.45 -2.99 -5.79
CA LEU A 341 -2.37 -4.44 -5.86
C LEU A 341 -1.99 -4.88 -7.28
N ASP A 342 -0.75 -5.30 -7.46
CA ASP A 342 -0.26 -5.92 -8.69
C ASP A 342 -0.11 -7.45 -8.56
N SER A 343 -0.20 -7.98 -7.35
CA SER A 343 0.04 -9.39 -7.06
C SER A 343 -0.56 -9.83 -5.72
N GLN A 344 -0.69 -11.15 -5.54
CA GLN A 344 -1.05 -11.73 -4.24
C GLN A 344 -0.01 -11.40 -3.15
N GLN A 345 1.27 -11.26 -3.52
CA GLN A 345 2.32 -10.85 -2.59
C GLN A 345 2.10 -9.40 -2.09
N ALA A 346 1.69 -8.49 -2.98
CA ALA A 346 1.30 -7.14 -2.58
C ALA A 346 0.09 -7.16 -1.65
N ALA A 347 -0.92 -7.99 -1.93
CA ALA A 347 -2.07 -8.16 -1.06
C ALA A 347 -1.69 -8.71 0.32
N GLU A 348 -0.82 -9.72 0.39
CA GLU A 348 -0.31 -10.27 1.65
C GLU A 348 0.45 -9.20 2.45
N ARG A 349 1.25 -8.37 1.80
CA ARG A 349 1.97 -7.29 2.45
C ARG A 349 1.02 -6.26 3.05
N ILE A 350 0.10 -5.71 2.25
CA ILE A 350 -0.80 -4.63 2.66
C ILE A 350 -1.79 -5.09 3.73
N PHE A 351 -2.39 -6.27 3.54
CA PHE A 351 -3.50 -6.73 4.38
C PHE A 351 -3.10 -7.66 5.52
N THR A 352 -1.83 -8.06 5.61
CA THR A 352 -1.34 -8.96 6.65
C THR A 352 -0.12 -8.40 7.36
N GLN A 353 0.98 -8.17 6.63
CA GLN A 353 2.24 -7.76 7.24
C GLN A 353 2.20 -6.32 7.78
N ASP A 354 1.55 -5.42 7.05
CA ASP A 354 1.49 -4.00 7.37
C ASP A 354 0.09 -3.58 7.89
N ILE A 355 -0.69 -4.54 8.42
CA ILE A 355 -2.06 -4.28 8.87
C ILE A 355 -2.14 -3.20 9.95
N ASN A 356 -1.24 -3.21 10.93
CA ASN A 356 -1.22 -2.22 12.00
C ASN A 356 -0.91 -0.83 11.47
N SER A 357 -0.02 -0.72 10.48
CA SER A 357 0.29 0.53 9.82
C SER A 357 -0.85 1.02 8.92
N THR A 358 -1.54 0.11 8.26
CA THR A 358 -2.71 0.44 7.43
C THR A 358 -3.90 0.90 8.27
N LEU A 359 -4.11 0.32 9.45
CA LEU A 359 -5.30 0.57 10.26
C LEU A 359 -5.10 1.68 11.29
N GLN A 360 -3.99 1.71 12.02
CA GLN A 360 -3.83 2.59 13.18
C GLN A 360 -2.82 3.71 12.95
N THR A 361 -3.31 4.93 12.80
CA THR A 361 -2.51 6.16 12.77
C THR A 361 -1.88 6.42 14.15
N ILE A 362 -0.59 6.74 14.19
CA ILE A 362 0.18 7.12 15.39
C ILE A 362 0.59 8.58 15.39
N ALA A 363 0.54 9.24 14.24
CA ALA A 363 0.86 10.65 14.08
C ALA A 363 0.01 11.26 12.97
N LYS A 364 -0.54 12.44 13.22
CA LYS A 364 -1.24 13.32 12.27
C LYS A 364 -0.37 14.52 11.97
N ASP A 365 -0.59 15.14 10.82
CA ASP A 365 0.11 16.37 10.40
C ASP A 365 1.63 16.28 10.55
N ALA A 366 2.18 15.10 10.22
CA ALA A 366 3.59 14.82 10.43
C ALA A 366 4.45 15.53 9.37
N LYS A 367 5.32 16.43 9.84
CA LYS A 367 6.21 17.26 9.04
C LYS A 367 7.66 17.00 9.42
N VAL A 368 8.53 17.04 8.43
CA VAL A 368 9.98 16.96 8.59
C VAL A 368 10.60 18.26 8.13
N GLN A 369 11.53 18.78 8.89
CA GLN A 369 12.38 19.88 8.49
C GLN A 369 13.85 19.51 8.72
N VAL A 370 14.65 19.61 7.67
CA VAL A 370 16.10 19.47 7.73
C VAL A 370 16.70 20.87 7.64
N ASP A 371 17.42 21.26 8.69
CA ASP A 371 18.08 22.55 8.85
C ASP A 371 19.58 22.36 8.59
N PHE A 372 20.06 22.73 7.41
CA PHE A 372 21.44 22.60 6.98
C PHE A 372 22.30 23.76 7.49
N ASN A 373 23.47 23.47 8.05
CA ASN A 373 24.42 24.48 8.46
C ASN A 373 25.17 25.06 7.24
N PRO A 374 24.98 26.33 6.86
CA PRO A 374 25.63 26.92 5.69
C PRO A 374 27.16 27.00 5.77
N ASN A 375 27.73 26.88 6.98
CA ASN A 375 29.21 26.84 7.15
C ASN A 375 29.76 25.48 6.79
N VAL A 376 28.96 24.41 6.83
CA VAL A 376 29.33 23.01 6.55
C VAL A 376 28.83 22.57 5.19
N VAL A 377 27.56 22.84 4.91
CA VAL A 377 26.86 22.46 3.68
C VAL A 377 26.83 23.66 2.75
N ARG A 378 27.39 23.49 1.56
CA ARG A 378 27.36 24.51 0.50
C ARG A 378 26.02 24.52 -0.23
N SER A 379 25.56 23.34 -0.63
CA SER A 379 24.30 23.16 -1.31
C SER A 379 23.72 21.77 -1.04
N TYR A 380 22.41 21.64 -1.19
CA TYR A 380 21.70 20.39 -1.02
C TYR A 380 20.57 20.25 -2.05
N ARG A 381 20.14 19.03 -2.32
CA ARG A 381 18.98 18.69 -3.13
C ARG A 381 18.22 17.55 -2.46
N LEU A 382 16.93 17.75 -2.16
CA LEU A 382 16.04 16.67 -1.74
C LEU A 382 15.63 15.86 -2.97
N ILE A 383 15.80 14.55 -2.93
CA ILE A 383 15.43 13.62 -3.99
C ILE A 383 13.99 13.18 -3.75
N GLY A 384 13.09 13.45 -4.72
CA GLY A 384 11.66 13.20 -4.56
C GLY A 384 10.93 14.24 -3.72
N TYR A 385 9.75 13.87 -3.21
CA TYR A 385 8.89 14.74 -2.37
C TYR A 385 8.45 16.04 -3.06
N GLU A 386 8.35 16.07 -4.40
CA GLU A 386 7.93 17.26 -5.14
C GLU A 386 6.47 17.63 -4.82
N ASN A 387 5.60 16.63 -4.65
CA ASN A 387 4.18 16.77 -4.31
C ASN A 387 3.91 16.92 -2.80
N ARG A 388 4.95 16.78 -1.96
CA ARG A 388 4.87 16.82 -0.49
C ARG A 388 5.61 18.03 0.12
N ALA A 389 5.93 19.05 -0.70
CA ALA A 389 6.62 20.24 -0.23
C ALA A 389 5.73 21.04 0.74
N VAL A 390 6.32 21.46 1.86
CA VAL A 390 5.70 22.37 2.84
C VAL A 390 6.57 23.63 2.92
N ALA A 391 5.95 24.80 2.98
CA ALA A 391 6.72 26.04 3.16
C ALA A 391 7.42 26.03 4.52
N ASP A 392 8.67 26.48 4.60
CA ASP A 392 9.47 26.38 5.82
C ASP A 392 8.86 27.08 7.03
N GLN A 393 8.19 28.21 6.80
CA GLN A 393 7.41 28.93 7.81
C GLN A 393 6.22 28.13 8.35
N ASP A 394 5.71 27.16 7.59
CA ASP A 394 4.56 26.34 7.92
C ASP A 394 4.94 25.05 8.68
N PHE A 395 6.21 24.81 8.93
CA PHE A 395 6.64 23.66 9.75
C PHE A 395 5.96 23.64 11.13
N ARG A 396 5.82 24.81 11.78
CA ARG A 396 5.14 24.94 13.09
C ARG A 396 3.71 25.42 13.00
N ASN A 397 3.15 25.52 11.80
CA ASN A 397 1.76 25.91 11.58
C ASN A 397 0.85 24.67 11.66
N ASN A 398 0.02 24.59 12.73
CA ASN A 398 -0.89 23.46 12.96
C ASN A 398 -2.13 23.47 12.06
N THR A 399 -2.33 24.51 11.25
CA THR A 399 -3.48 24.61 10.31
C THR A 399 -3.13 24.08 8.94
N VAL A 400 -1.86 23.77 8.68
CA VAL A 400 -1.37 23.20 7.41
C VAL A 400 -1.40 21.69 7.53
N ASP A 401 -2.31 21.10 6.76
CA ASP A 401 -2.47 19.66 6.59
C ASP A 401 -1.17 19.02 6.07
N ALA A 402 -0.79 17.88 6.65
CA ALA A 402 0.43 17.16 6.28
C ALA A 402 0.17 15.64 6.32
N GLY A 403 1.22 14.81 6.35
CA GLY A 403 1.05 13.36 6.23
C GLY A 403 0.59 12.68 7.53
N GLU A 404 -0.20 11.63 7.38
CA GLU A 404 -0.53 10.69 8.44
C GLU A 404 0.39 9.49 8.41
N VAL A 405 0.87 9.10 9.59
CA VAL A 405 1.76 7.96 9.71
C VAL A 405 1.11 6.87 10.56
N GLY A 406 1.01 5.69 9.98
CA GLY A 406 0.51 4.50 10.65
C GLY A 406 1.58 3.81 11.51
N ALA A 407 1.12 2.98 12.45
CA ALA A 407 1.99 2.27 13.38
C ALA A 407 3.01 1.37 12.66
N GLY A 408 4.30 1.57 12.92
CA GLY A 408 5.37 0.78 12.31
C GLY A 408 5.81 1.23 10.93
N HIS A 409 5.14 2.20 10.30
CA HIS A 409 5.65 2.79 9.05
C HIS A 409 7.02 3.42 9.26
N SER A 410 7.84 3.36 8.23
CA SER A 410 9.10 4.11 8.14
C SER A 410 9.06 5.05 6.95
N VAL A 411 9.59 6.24 7.11
CA VAL A 411 9.73 7.26 6.07
C VAL A 411 11.21 7.53 5.87
N THR A 412 11.66 7.57 4.63
CA THR A 412 13.05 7.82 4.29
C THR A 412 13.18 8.92 3.26
N ALA A 413 13.84 10.00 3.62
CA ALA A 413 14.26 11.05 2.69
C ALA A 413 15.75 10.92 2.39
N LEU A 414 16.12 11.12 1.13
CA LEU A 414 17.49 11.10 0.66
C LEU A 414 17.84 12.46 0.07
N TYR A 415 18.96 13.01 0.50
CA TYR A 415 19.51 14.25 -0.02
C TYR A 415 20.85 14.02 -0.72
N GLU A 416 21.09 14.73 -1.80
CA GLU A 416 22.43 15.02 -2.28
C GLU A 416 22.96 16.30 -1.62
N VAL A 417 24.19 16.23 -1.12
CA VAL A 417 24.79 17.31 -0.33
C VAL A 417 26.20 17.59 -0.84
N SER A 418 26.51 18.86 -1.06
CA SER A 418 27.89 19.32 -1.29
C SER A 418 28.42 19.98 -0.02
N LEU A 419 29.59 19.53 0.46
CA LEU A 419 30.18 20.04 1.68
C LEU A 419 31.20 21.15 1.40
N ASN A 420 31.33 22.09 2.35
CA ASN A 420 32.45 22.99 2.42
C ASN A 420 33.68 22.24 2.98
N PRO A 421 34.92 22.57 2.55
CA PRO A 421 36.09 21.95 3.11
C PRO A 421 36.21 22.24 4.61
N GLU A 422 36.66 21.22 5.39
CA GLU A 422 37.19 21.35 6.74
C GLU A 422 36.24 21.96 7.81
N SER A 423 35.10 21.31 8.09
CA SER A 423 34.32 21.62 9.28
C SER A 423 34.02 20.33 10.08
N ASN A 424 34.04 20.46 11.42
CA ASN A 424 33.64 19.40 12.36
C ASN A 424 32.29 19.70 13.04
N ASP A 425 31.63 20.79 12.64
CA ASP A 425 30.36 21.23 13.20
C ASP A 425 29.20 20.31 12.77
N ASP A 426 28.05 20.56 13.32
CA ASP A 426 26.81 19.91 12.86
C ASP A 426 26.55 20.32 11.41
N ALA A 427 26.38 19.33 10.54
CA ALA A 427 26.07 19.55 9.13
C ALA A 427 24.57 19.79 8.93
N ALA A 428 23.74 19.12 9.71
CA ALA A 428 22.30 19.28 9.66
C ALA A 428 21.64 18.98 11.02
N ILE A 429 20.47 19.57 11.24
CA ILE A 429 19.54 19.21 12.32
C ILE A 429 18.25 18.75 11.69
N VAL A 430 17.90 17.49 11.91
CA VAL A 430 16.63 16.93 11.47
C VAL A 430 15.59 17.14 12.56
N ARG A 431 14.47 17.77 12.23
CA ARG A 431 13.33 17.97 13.13
C ARG A 431 12.11 17.23 12.59
N VAL A 432 11.36 16.62 13.48
CA VAL A 432 10.08 15.97 13.20
C VAL A 432 9.04 16.57 14.11
N ARG A 433 7.92 17.00 13.55
CA ARG A 433 6.80 17.57 14.27
C ARG A 433 5.52 16.87 13.86
N TYR A 434 4.69 16.49 14.82
CA TYR A 434 3.45 15.75 14.61
C TYR A 434 2.44 16.00 15.72
N GLU A 435 1.16 15.72 15.46
CA GLU A 435 0.08 15.68 16.43
C GLU A 435 -0.24 14.23 16.81
N ASP A 436 -0.37 13.96 18.09
CA ASP A 436 -0.85 12.68 18.59
C ASP A 436 -2.37 12.54 18.28
N PRO A 437 -2.82 11.47 17.59
CA PRO A 437 -4.20 11.34 17.13
C PRO A 437 -5.24 11.23 18.24
N ASP A 438 -4.83 10.85 19.45
CA ASP A 438 -5.74 10.62 20.60
C ASP A 438 -5.80 11.80 21.55
N THR A 439 -4.66 12.41 21.84
CA THR A 439 -4.54 13.49 22.82
C THR A 439 -4.52 14.87 22.19
N HIS A 440 -4.35 14.95 20.86
CA HIS A 440 -4.13 16.18 20.10
C HIS A 440 -2.89 16.98 20.58
N ALA A 441 -2.00 16.32 21.34
CA ALA A 441 -0.76 16.92 21.77
C ALA A 441 0.23 17.02 20.62
N VAL A 442 0.76 18.22 20.36
CA VAL A 442 1.78 18.43 19.34
C VAL A 442 3.16 18.21 19.93
N THR A 443 3.95 17.36 19.30
CA THR A 443 5.31 17.01 19.71
C THR A 443 6.32 17.37 18.61
N GLU A 444 7.48 17.90 19.02
CA GLU A 444 8.63 18.15 18.14
C GLU A 444 9.85 17.42 18.71
N GLN A 445 10.52 16.62 17.87
CA GLN A 445 11.75 15.90 18.19
C GLN A 445 12.85 16.33 17.22
N SER A 446 14.12 16.27 17.63
CA SER A 446 15.22 16.62 16.76
C SER A 446 16.46 15.76 16.97
N LYS A 447 17.29 15.66 15.91
CA LYS A 447 18.59 14.98 15.95
C LYS A 447 19.58 15.73 15.07
N ALA A 448 20.77 16.03 15.63
CA ALA A 448 21.86 16.61 14.89
C ALA A 448 22.69 15.52 14.18
N PHE A 449 23.25 15.86 13.02
CA PHE A 449 24.20 15.05 12.27
C PHE A 449 25.46 15.87 11.97
N LYS A 450 26.63 15.34 12.30
CA LYS A 450 27.90 16.07 12.23
C LYS A 450 28.62 15.84 10.89
N ALA A 451 29.37 16.83 10.45
CA ALA A 451 30.17 16.73 9.23
C ALA A 451 31.15 15.53 9.24
N ARG A 452 31.73 15.22 10.38
CA ARG A 452 32.65 14.08 10.57
C ARG A 452 31.98 12.71 10.45
N ASP A 453 30.67 12.65 10.55
CA ASP A 453 29.90 11.39 10.50
C ASP A 453 29.62 10.96 9.05
N PHE A 454 29.89 11.83 8.06
CA PHE A 454 29.92 11.44 6.66
C PHE A 454 31.05 10.47 6.37
N GLN A 455 30.74 9.31 5.84
CA GLN A 455 31.72 8.31 5.45
C GLN A 455 32.29 8.61 4.04
N SER A 456 33.59 8.44 3.88
CA SER A 456 34.28 8.63 2.60
C SER A 456 34.09 7.45 1.63
N ASP A 457 33.81 6.26 2.17
CA ASP A 457 33.64 5.01 1.41
C ASP A 457 32.19 4.50 1.49
N PHE A 458 31.49 4.60 0.38
CA PHE A 458 30.11 4.14 0.23
C PHE A 458 29.95 2.63 0.50
N ASN A 459 30.93 1.81 0.12
CA ASN A 459 30.85 0.37 0.27
C ASN A 459 30.91 -0.10 1.75
N ARG A 460 31.29 0.80 2.66
CA ARG A 460 31.31 0.54 4.11
C ARG A 460 29.98 0.89 4.79
N MET A 461 29.05 1.50 4.05
CA MET A 461 27.74 1.82 4.58
C MET A 461 26.89 0.57 4.80
N SER A 462 25.84 0.71 5.63
CA SER A 462 24.88 -0.36 5.85
C SER A 462 24.28 -0.85 4.52
N PRO A 463 23.94 -2.15 4.38
CA PRO A 463 23.28 -2.64 3.18
C PRO A 463 21.98 -1.88 2.88
N ARG A 464 21.27 -1.41 3.91
CA ARG A 464 20.05 -0.60 3.77
C ARG A 464 20.31 0.81 3.25
N PHE A 465 21.48 1.41 3.59
CA PHE A 465 21.90 2.67 2.98
C PHE A 465 22.19 2.50 1.49
N GLN A 466 22.97 1.46 1.14
CA GLN A 466 23.31 1.15 -0.25
C GLN A 466 22.07 0.84 -1.08
N LEU A 467 21.10 0.12 -0.50
CA LEU A 467 19.79 -0.14 -1.11
C LEU A 467 19.04 1.16 -1.39
N THR A 468 18.91 2.03 -0.38
CA THR A 468 18.20 3.32 -0.52
C THR A 468 18.80 4.17 -1.64
N ALA A 469 20.13 4.29 -1.70
CA ALA A 469 20.83 5.03 -2.74
C ALA A 469 20.59 4.42 -4.14
N SER A 470 20.61 3.09 -4.25
CA SER A 470 20.38 2.38 -5.50
C SER A 470 18.94 2.52 -6.00
N VAL A 471 17.96 2.43 -5.09
CA VAL A 471 16.53 2.61 -5.41
C VAL A 471 16.26 4.03 -5.88
N ALA A 472 16.81 5.03 -5.18
CA ALA A 472 16.69 6.43 -5.59
C ALA A 472 17.30 6.66 -6.98
N GLN A 473 18.51 6.15 -7.21
CA GLN A 473 19.20 6.29 -8.49
C GLN A 473 18.44 5.61 -9.63
N PHE A 474 17.89 4.41 -9.38
CA PHE A 474 17.02 3.71 -10.33
C PHE A 474 15.81 4.55 -10.73
N ALA A 475 15.09 5.08 -9.75
CA ALA A 475 13.91 5.90 -10.00
C ALA A 475 14.25 7.21 -10.74
N GLU A 476 15.37 7.86 -10.37
CA GLU A 476 15.85 9.06 -11.04
C GLU A 476 16.24 8.78 -12.52
N ILE A 477 16.81 7.61 -12.84
CA ILE A 477 17.08 7.19 -14.23
C ILE A 477 15.76 7.01 -15.01
N LEU A 478 14.75 6.39 -14.40
CA LEU A 478 13.44 6.22 -15.03
C LEU A 478 12.72 7.56 -15.29
N ARG A 479 13.04 8.61 -14.53
CA ARG A 479 12.53 9.98 -14.72
C ARG A 479 13.33 10.81 -15.73
N ASP A 480 14.39 10.27 -16.33
CA ASP A 480 15.33 11.00 -17.20
C ASP A 480 15.86 12.29 -16.54
N ASN A 481 16.24 12.19 -15.26
CA ASN A 481 16.68 13.33 -14.47
C ASN A 481 17.98 13.94 -15.01
N GLU A 482 17.98 15.25 -15.26
CA GLU A 482 19.16 15.96 -15.79
C GLU A 482 20.39 15.95 -14.86
N TRP A 483 20.20 15.79 -13.53
CA TRP A 483 21.28 15.77 -12.56
C TRP A 483 22.09 14.46 -12.56
N ILE A 484 21.55 13.39 -13.17
CA ILE A 484 22.15 12.05 -13.17
C ILE A 484 22.58 11.56 -14.55
N ARG A 485 22.65 12.42 -15.57
CA ARG A 485 22.90 12.08 -16.99
C ARG A 485 24.13 11.20 -17.25
N ASN A 486 25.06 11.11 -16.29
CA ASN A 486 26.27 10.27 -16.40
C ASN A 486 26.12 8.90 -15.71
N SER A 487 25.00 8.62 -15.04
CA SER A 487 24.76 7.35 -14.37
C SER A 487 24.00 6.40 -15.26
N GLN A 488 24.39 5.15 -15.23
CA GLN A 488 23.77 4.09 -16.02
C GLN A 488 23.07 3.08 -15.11
N MET A 489 22.06 2.42 -15.62
CA MET A 489 21.35 1.35 -14.90
C MET A 489 22.30 0.24 -14.45
N ARG A 490 23.39 0.01 -15.21
CA ARG A 490 24.46 -0.93 -14.86
C ARG A 490 25.18 -0.59 -13.54
N ASP A 491 25.35 0.69 -13.23
CA ASP A 491 26.01 1.12 -11.97
C ASP A 491 25.11 0.77 -10.78
N VAL A 492 23.80 0.98 -10.93
CA VAL A 492 22.80 0.55 -9.94
C VAL A 492 22.84 -0.97 -9.75
N LEU A 493 22.88 -1.74 -10.85
CA LEU A 493 22.94 -3.20 -10.77
C LEU A 493 24.18 -3.71 -10.04
N ASN A 494 25.33 -3.07 -10.27
CA ASN A 494 26.59 -3.46 -9.60
C ASN A 494 26.48 -3.28 -8.08
N VAL A 495 25.91 -2.17 -7.60
CA VAL A 495 25.67 -1.96 -6.18
C VAL A 495 24.64 -2.95 -5.65
N MET A 496 23.53 -3.17 -6.39
CA MET A 496 22.46 -4.08 -5.96
C MET A 496 22.93 -5.53 -5.82
N ARG A 497 23.82 -6.02 -6.67
CA ARG A 497 24.43 -7.35 -6.52
C ARG A 497 25.22 -7.49 -5.22
N ASN A 498 25.91 -6.43 -4.80
CA ASN A 498 26.61 -6.40 -3.52
C ASN A 498 25.59 -6.40 -2.36
N VAL A 499 24.55 -5.57 -2.43
CA VAL A 499 23.46 -5.54 -1.42
C VAL A 499 22.77 -6.90 -1.32
N GLN A 500 22.42 -7.53 -2.44
CA GLN A 500 21.81 -8.85 -2.50
C GLN A 500 22.67 -9.92 -1.82
N SER A 501 24.00 -9.86 -2.00
CA SER A 501 24.92 -10.81 -1.34
C SER A 501 24.95 -10.64 0.19
N GLN A 502 24.66 -9.45 0.70
CA GLN A 502 24.60 -9.15 2.14
C GLN A 502 23.21 -9.41 2.74
N LEU A 503 22.15 -9.35 1.92
CA LEU A 503 20.75 -9.57 2.30
C LEU A 503 20.09 -10.71 1.48
N PRO A 504 20.67 -11.92 1.47
CA PRO A 504 20.27 -12.98 0.53
C PRO A 504 18.84 -13.51 0.74
N TYR A 505 18.29 -13.32 1.93
CA TYR A 505 16.93 -13.78 2.29
C TYR A 505 15.87 -12.69 2.17
N ASP A 506 16.26 -11.46 1.82
CA ASP A 506 15.33 -10.36 1.60
C ASP A 506 14.72 -10.50 0.19
N GLN A 507 13.44 -10.85 0.15
CA GLN A 507 12.73 -11.09 -1.12
C GLN A 507 12.55 -9.80 -1.92
N ASP A 508 12.31 -8.65 -1.26
CA ASP A 508 12.14 -7.37 -1.92
C ASP A 508 13.46 -6.93 -2.59
N VAL A 509 14.61 -7.14 -1.92
CA VAL A 509 15.95 -6.88 -2.48
C VAL A 509 16.23 -7.77 -3.68
N ASN A 510 15.88 -9.06 -3.59
CA ASN A 510 16.08 -10.00 -4.68
C ASN A 510 15.21 -9.64 -5.90
N GLU A 511 13.94 -9.31 -5.66
CA GLU A 511 13.04 -8.87 -6.72
C GLU A 511 13.51 -7.57 -7.37
N PHE A 512 13.89 -6.57 -6.56
CA PHE A 512 14.38 -5.29 -7.09
C PHE A 512 15.63 -5.45 -7.96
N THR A 513 16.57 -6.30 -7.53
CA THR A 513 17.77 -6.60 -8.34
C THR A 513 17.37 -7.16 -9.72
N TYR A 514 16.38 -8.06 -9.76
CA TYR A 514 15.83 -8.59 -11.01
C TYR A 514 15.14 -7.50 -11.84
N LEU A 515 14.38 -6.60 -11.22
CA LEU A 515 13.70 -5.49 -11.93
C LEU A 515 14.70 -4.51 -12.54
N VAL A 516 15.83 -4.24 -11.88
CA VAL A 516 16.94 -3.45 -12.45
C VAL A 516 17.50 -4.13 -13.71
N GLU A 517 17.68 -5.46 -13.68
CA GLU A 517 18.13 -6.22 -14.86
C GLU A 517 17.10 -6.19 -16.00
N GLN A 518 15.80 -6.17 -15.70
CA GLN A 518 14.77 -6.01 -16.73
C GLN A 518 14.78 -4.60 -17.34
N ALA A 519 14.88 -3.55 -16.51
CA ALA A 519 14.88 -2.16 -16.95
C ALA A 519 16.07 -1.84 -17.89
N MET A 520 17.24 -2.45 -17.67
CA MET A 520 18.42 -2.29 -18.56
C MET A 520 18.12 -2.63 -20.02
N ARG A 521 17.14 -3.49 -20.31
CA ARG A 521 16.78 -3.86 -21.69
C ARG A 521 16.15 -2.71 -22.48
N PHE A 522 15.69 -1.67 -21.77
CA PHE A 522 15.00 -0.52 -22.33
C PHE A 522 15.82 0.78 -22.21
N THR A 523 16.86 0.81 -21.38
CA THR A 523 17.63 2.02 -21.07
C THR A 523 19.08 1.99 -21.58
N ASP A 524 19.64 0.82 -21.84
CA ASP A 524 20.96 0.59 -22.45
C ASP A 524 20.80 0.26 -23.94
#